data_cc6b35b532052f9af0816cf440eeadab
#
_entry.id   cc6b35b532052f9af0816cf440eeadab
#
_cell.length_a   1.000
_cell.length_b   1.000
_cell.length_c   1.000
_cell.angle_alpha   90.00
_cell.angle_beta   90.00
_cell.angle_gamma   90.00
#
_symmetry.space_group_name_H-M   'P 1'
#
loop_
_entity.id
_entity.type
_entity.pdbx_description
1 polymer ?
#
loop_
_entity_poly.entity_id
_entity_poly.type
_entity_poly.pdbx_seq_one_letter_code
_entity_poly.pdbx_strand_id
1 'polypeptide(L)'
;MPGMIDGHAHVMINDDFGPVERDLDITDISYNAVIVSERFVRDGFSTVRDMGGPAFGLARAINLGRVVGPRLYPSGAFISQTSGHGDFRDRADAGFSINDAGDLSNFERMGIGNVVDGVPEALKATRLNLRNGATQIKIMGGGGGSSRFDPIDTTQFTEDEICAITGAAADWGTYVAAHTFTDRAVNRLLDCGVKTFEHGLFISEETMQRIAAEGGYMVPQMWGISPDLARNPLMPEDKIPLVEELGQQYADFGRNLLKNGVKVVFASDYVGKFADAERARRYEIGWRTQTFDSNFEVLKQLTSTAGEMIAMSGPRNPYQAGKLGVIEAGAYADLILVDGNPLEDITVIGGTDQWFDAPEEWEPIDTIDFVMLNGAVYVNELD
;
A
#
# COMPACT_ATOMS: atom_id res chain seq x y z
N MET A 1 -20.99 -7.58 6.09
CA MET A 1 -19.88 -6.95 6.82
C MET A 1 -19.59 -5.56 6.26
N PRO A 2 -18.76 -4.70 6.90
CA PRO A 2 -18.31 -3.47 6.24
C PRO A 2 -17.58 -3.78 4.94
N GLY A 3 -17.63 -2.86 3.97
CA GLY A 3 -16.75 -2.93 2.81
C GLY A 3 -15.28 -2.93 3.21
N MET A 4 -14.48 -3.74 2.54
CA MET A 4 -13.06 -3.90 2.84
C MET A 4 -12.24 -2.66 2.46
N ILE A 5 -11.10 -2.49 3.13
CA ILE A 5 -10.16 -1.38 2.93
C ILE A 5 -8.77 -1.95 2.66
N ASP A 6 -8.18 -1.57 1.54
CA ASP A 6 -6.77 -1.82 1.27
C ASP A 6 -5.95 -0.61 1.72
N GLY A 7 -5.10 -0.80 2.72
CA GLY A 7 -4.30 0.26 3.34
C GLY A 7 -3.02 0.59 2.59
N HIS A 8 -2.65 -0.16 1.56
CA HIS A 8 -1.50 0.12 0.70
C HIS A 8 -1.65 -0.62 -0.63
N ALA A 9 -2.02 0.11 -1.65
CA ALA A 9 -2.06 -0.38 -3.01
C ALA A 9 -1.54 0.70 -3.99
N HIS A 10 -1.32 0.31 -5.24
CA HIS A 10 -0.87 1.17 -6.31
C HIS A 10 -1.83 1.09 -7.50
N VAL A 11 -2.88 1.92 -7.49
CA VAL A 11 -3.88 1.88 -8.58
C VAL A 11 -3.34 2.41 -9.91
N MET A 12 -2.26 3.21 -9.87
CA MET A 12 -1.61 3.79 -11.05
C MET A 12 -0.35 3.02 -11.48
N ILE A 13 0.09 2.00 -10.74
CA ILE A 13 1.19 1.12 -11.14
C ILE A 13 0.59 -0.28 -11.31
N ASN A 14 0.07 -0.53 -12.50
CA ASN A 14 -0.80 -1.64 -12.80
C ASN A 14 -0.31 -2.51 -13.97
N ASP A 15 1.01 -2.55 -14.16
CA ASP A 15 1.74 -3.45 -15.03
C ASP A 15 3.11 -3.73 -14.41
N ASP A 16 3.90 -4.62 -15.02
CA ASP A 16 5.26 -4.91 -14.58
C ASP A 16 6.15 -3.67 -14.63
N PHE A 17 7.10 -3.54 -13.71
CA PHE A 17 7.99 -2.38 -13.64
C PHE A 17 8.71 -2.07 -14.96
N GLY A 18 9.16 -3.11 -15.67
CA GLY A 18 9.87 -2.93 -16.93
C GLY A 18 9.06 -2.22 -18.02
N PRO A 19 7.84 -2.66 -18.35
CA PRO A 19 6.93 -1.94 -19.23
C PRO A 19 6.58 -0.54 -18.75
N VAL A 20 6.21 -0.36 -17.46
CA VAL A 20 5.87 0.96 -16.90
C VAL A 20 7.05 1.93 -17.01
N GLU A 21 8.27 1.44 -16.82
CA GLU A 21 9.49 2.27 -16.91
C GLU A 21 9.85 2.66 -18.34
N ARG A 22 9.56 1.83 -19.34
CA ARG A 22 10.12 2.01 -20.69
C ARG A 22 9.09 2.22 -21.79
N ASP A 23 7.92 1.59 -21.69
CA ASP A 23 7.02 1.40 -22.82
C ASP A 23 5.64 2.04 -22.64
N LEU A 24 5.17 2.23 -21.40
CA LEU A 24 3.86 2.79 -21.11
C LEU A 24 3.91 4.30 -20.87
N ASP A 25 2.81 4.98 -21.22
CA ASP A 25 2.62 6.38 -20.89
C ASP A 25 1.50 6.59 -19.86
N ILE A 26 1.28 7.85 -19.49
CA ILE A 26 0.27 8.21 -18.49
C ILE A 26 -1.14 7.81 -18.92
N THR A 27 -1.43 7.72 -20.20
CA THR A 27 -2.76 7.34 -20.69
C THR A 27 -2.98 5.84 -20.57
N ASP A 28 -1.96 5.02 -20.84
CA ASP A 28 -2.02 3.56 -20.66
C ASP A 28 -2.33 3.22 -19.20
N ILE A 29 -1.52 3.74 -18.26
CA ILE A 29 -1.74 3.46 -16.84
C ILE A 29 -3.06 4.04 -16.32
N SER A 30 -3.55 5.13 -16.90
CA SER A 30 -4.84 5.71 -16.51
C SER A 30 -6.03 4.87 -16.94
N TYR A 31 -6.03 4.31 -18.15
CA TYR A 31 -7.08 3.39 -18.60
C TYR A 31 -7.04 2.10 -17.78
N ASN A 32 -5.87 1.57 -17.54
CA ASN A 32 -5.69 0.41 -16.68
C ASN A 32 -6.22 0.66 -15.26
N ALA A 33 -5.96 1.84 -14.69
CA ALA A 33 -6.43 2.21 -13.36
C ALA A 33 -7.96 2.24 -13.23
N VAL A 34 -8.69 2.55 -14.32
CA VAL A 34 -10.17 2.46 -14.35
C VAL A 34 -10.62 1.01 -14.18
N ILE A 35 -9.99 0.08 -14.92
CA ILE A 35 -10.30 -1.36 -14.84
C ILE A 35 -9.99 -1.89 -13.43
N VAL A 36 -8.80 -1.59 -12.92
CA VAL A 36 -8.37 -1.99 -11.57
C VAL A 36 -9.34 -1.47 -10.50
N SER A 37 -9.79 -0.22 -10.63
CA SER A 37 -10.72 0.38 -9.68
C SER A 37 -12.07 -0.35 -9.64
N GLU A 38 -12.63 -0.73 -10.80
CA GLU A 38 -13.86 -1.51 -10.85
C GLU A 38 -13.70 -2.89 -10.20
N ARG A 39 -12.56 -3.56 -10.44
CA ARG A 39 -12.26 -4.87 -9.87
C ARG A 39 -12.13 -4.82 -8.34
N PHE A 40 -11.51 -3.77 -7.78
CA PHE A 40 -11.51 -3.57 -6.32
C PHE A 40 -12.93 -3.55 -5.75
N VAL A 41 -13.86 -2.83 -6.40
CA VAL A 41 -15.26 -2.78 -5.94
C VAL A 41 -15.93 -4.16 -6.03
N ARG A 42 -15.74 -4.87 -7.13
CA ARG A 42 -16.31 -6.21 -7.32
C ARG A 42 -15.76 -7.23 -6.33
N ASP A 43 -14.50 -7.09 -5.92
CA ASP A 43 -13.89 -7.90 -4.86
C ASP A 43 -14.26 -7.41 -3.43
N GLY A 44 -15.22 -6.46 -3.30
CA GLY A 44 -15.74 -6.00 -2.02
C GLY A 44 -14.90 -4.92 -1.31
N PHE A 45 -13.90 -4.36 -1.98
CA PHE A 45 -13.11 -3.25 -1.42
C PHE A 45 -13.81 -1.91 -1.67
N SER A 46 -14.22 -1.25 -0.58
CA SER A 46 -14.90 0.05 -0.61
C SER A 46 -13.94 1.24 -0.61
N THR A 47 -12.71 1.01 -0.17
CA THR A 47 -11.72 2.07 0.03
C THR A 47 -10.31 1.53 -0.23
N VAL A 48 -9.49 2.36 -0.88
CA VAL A 48 -8.08 2.06 -1.17
C VAL A 48 -7.22 3.28 -0.81
N ARG A 49 -6.17 3.08 -0.03
CA ARG A 49 -5.11 4.06 0.16
C ARG A 49 -4.05 3.83 -0.92
N ASP A 50 -3.99 4.74 -1.88
CA ASP A 50 -3.03 4.68 -2.99
C ASP A 50 -1.72 5.33 -2.56
N MET A 51 -0.63 4.59 -2.71
CA MET A 51 0.66 4.91 -2.11
C MET A 51 1.74 5.29 -3.15
N GLY A 52 1.30 5.68 -4.34
CA GLY A 52 2.19 6.20 -5.38
C GLY A 52 1.51 6.38 -6.71
N GLY A 53 1.76 7.51 -7.34
CA GLY A 53 1.21 7.83 -8.64
C GLY A 53 0.14 8.94 -8.65
N PRO A 54 -0.19 9.47 -9.83
CA PRO A 54 -1.06 10.64 -9.98
C PRO A 54 -2.56 10.27 -9.95
N ALA A 55 -3.02 9.53 -8.93
CA ALA A 55 -4.39 9.04 -8.81
C ALA A 55 -5.45 10.13 -8.55
N PHE A 56 -5.06 11.40 -8.44
CA PHE A 56 -5.97 12.51 -8.16
C PHE A 56 -7.10 12.68 -9.20
N GLY A 57 -6.78 12.44 -10.49
CA GLY A 57 -7.76 12.50 -11.57
C GLY A 57 -8.79 11.39 -11.46
N LEU A 58 -8.35 10.19 -11.18
CA LEU A 58 -9.18 9.00 -10.96
C LEU A 58 -10.09 9.20 -9.74
N ALA A 59 -9.54 9.63 -8.60
CA ALA A 59 -10.31 9.93 -7.38
C ALA A 59 -11.44 10.94 -7.65
N ARG A 60 -11.16 12.01 -8.42
CA ARG A 60 -12.20 12.95 -8.83
C ARG A 60 -13.24 12.33 -9.74
N ALA A 61 -12.84 11.48 -10.69
CA ALA A 61 -13.77 10.82 -11.60
C ALA A 61 -14.71 9.85 -10.87
N ILE A 62 -14.19 9.09 -9.90
CA ILE A 62 -14.98 8.21 -9.03
C ILE A 62 -15.96 9.04 -8.18
N ASN A 63 -15.49 10.09 -7.51
CA ASN A 63 -16.34 10.96 -6.68
C ASN A 63 -17.45 11.67 -7.45
N LEU A 64 -17.26 11.89 -8.75
CA LEU A 64 -18.27 12.45 -9.66
C LEU A 64 -19.18 11.37 -10.28
N GLY A 65 -19.02 10.10 -9.92
CA GLY A 65 -19.78 8.99 -10.50
C GLY A 65 -19.52 8.74 -12.00
N ARG A 66 -18.38 9.18 -12.54
CA ARG A 66 -18.00 8.99 -13.95
C ARG A 66 -17.31 7.67 -14.19
N VAL A 67 -16.68 7.11 -13.15
CA VAL A 67 -15.95 5.85 -13.13
C VAL A 67 -16.39 5.09 -11.89
N VAL A 68 -16.58 3.78 -12.03
CA VAL A 68 -16.79 2.89 -10.89
C VAL A 68 -15.46 2.64 -10.21
N GLY A 69 -15.43 2.76 -8.90
CA GLY A 69 -14.22 2.52 -8.10
C GLY A 69 -14.44 2.76 -6.61
N PRO A 70 -13.48 2.30 -5.78
CA PRO A 70 -13.51 2.52 -4.34
C PRO A 70 -13.24 3.99 -4.02
N ARG A 71 -13.46 4.40 -2.77
CA ARG A 71 -12.92 5.68 -2.28
C ARG A 71 -11.40 5.63 -2.36
N LEU A 72 -10.79 6.64 -2.98
CA LEU A 72 -9.33 6.72 -3.07
C LEU A 72 -8.77 7.74 -2.09
N TYR A 73 -7.69 7.35 -1.43
CA TYR A 73 -6.85 8.19 -0.58
C TYR A 73 -5.46 8.31 -1.23
N PRO A 74 -5.28 9.21 -2.20
CA PRO A 74 -4.05 9.31 -2.98
C PRO A 74 -2.93 10.00 -2.18
N SER A 75 -1.71 9.46 -2.24
CA SER A 75 -0.50 10.13 -1.76
C SER A 75 0.10 11.09 -2.80
N GLY A 76 -0.21 10.88 -4.07
CA GLY A 76 0.53 11.45 -5.18
C GLY A 76 1.86 10.73 -5.39
N ALA A 77 2.81 11.38 -6.04
CA ALA A 77 4.13 10.81 -6.27
C ALA A 77 4.81 10.43 -4.95
N PHE A 78 5.29 9.18 -4.84
CA PHE A 78 6.15 8.86 -3.70
C PHE A 78 7.44 9.69 -3.75
N ILE A 79 8.03 9.99 -2.61
CA ILE A 79 9.23 10.83 -2.49
C ILE A 79 10.40 9.94 -2.09
N SER A 80 11.46 9.91 -2.90
CA SER A 80 12.67 9.13 -2.71
C SER A 80 13.92 9.99 -2.87
N GLN A 81 15.04 9.54 -2.33
CA GLN A 81 16.34 10.17 -2.55
C GLN A 81 17.06 9.57 -3.75
N THR A 82 18.13 10.17 -4.24
CA THR A 82 19.06 9.55 -5.19
C THR A 82 19.55 8.20 -4.66
N SER A 83 19.49 7.16 -5.49
CA SER A 83 19.77 5.77 -5.09
C SER A 83 18.87 5.30 -3.93
N GLY A 84 17.66 5.82 -3.83
CA GLY A 84 16.63 5.34 -2.91
C GLY A 84 15.69 4.35 -3.57
N HIS A 85 14.77 3.77 -2.78
CA HIS A 85 13.85 2.74 -3.25
C HIS A 85 12.94 3.18 -4.41
N GLY A 86 12.68 4.47 -4.54
CA GLY A 86 11.92 5.05 -5.65
C GLY A 86 12.76 5.63 -6.79
N ASP A 87 14.07 5.44 -6.78
CA ASP A 87 14.94 5.84 -7.88
C ASP A 87 15.10 4.68 -8.88
N PHE A 88 14.17 4.64 -9.85
CA PHE A 88 14.12 3.59 -10.87
C PHE A 88 14.95 3.89 -12.11
N ARG A 89 15.76 4.97 -12.11
CA ARG A 89 16.64 5.29 -13.24
C ARG A 89 17.63 4.17 -13.50
N ASP A 90 17.83 3.84 -14.77
CA ASP A 90 18.93 2.94 -15.16
C ASP A 90 20.28 3.63 -14.87
N ARG A 91 21.35 2.83 -14.72
CA ARG A 91 22.68 3.35 -14.38
C ARG A 91 23.18 4.42 -15.37
N ALA A 92 22.80 4.29 -16.62
CA ALA A 92 23.20 5.25 -17.67
C ALA A 92 22.44 6.59 -17.54
N ASP A 93 21.21 6.55 -17.03
CA ASP A 93 20.32 7.73 -16.97
C ASP A 93 20.55 8.55 -15.70
N ALA A 94 21.06 7.92 -14.64
CA ALA A 94 21.33 8.61 -13.37
C ALA A 94 22.52 9.58 -13.37
N GLY A 95 23.35 9.54 -14.45
CA GLY A 95 24.59 10.33 -14.54
C GLY A 95 25.73 9.76 -13.68
N PHE A 96 26.95 10.19 -14.00
CA PHE A 96 28.18 9.77 -13.28
C PHE A 96 28.88 10.90 -12.54
N SER A 97 28.35 12.10 -12.60
CA SER A 97 28.96 13.29 -12.03
C SER A 97 27.90 14.17 -11.38
N ILE A 98 28.27 14.82 -10.28
CA ILE A 98 27.40 15.82 -9.64
C ILE A 98 26.99 16.97 -10.59
N ASN A 99 27.72 17.18 -11.67
CA ASN A 99 27.39 18.17 -12.69
C ASN A 99 26.50 17.62 -13.82
N ASP A 100 26.21 16.32 -13.78
CA ASP A 100 25.31 15.63 -14.69
C ASP A 100 24.12 15.13 -13.85
N ALA A 101 23.05 15.91 -13.85
CA ALA A 101 21.86 15.57 -13.07
C ALA A 101 21.13 14.32 -13.56
N GLY A 102 21.56 13.76 -14.71
CA GLY A 102 20.85 12.66 -15.37
C GLY A 102 19.50 13.09 -15.95
N ASP A 103 18.82 12.14 -16.55
CA ASP A 103 17.46 12.31 -17.05
C ASP A 103 16.44 11.87 -16.00
N LEU A 104 15.22 12.39 -16.09
CA LEU A 104 14.10 11.88 -15.30
C LEU A 104 13.75 10.46 -15.77
N SER A 105 13.49 9.58 -14.82
CA SER A 105 12.87 8.28 -15.11
C SER A 105 11.48 8.46 -15.71
N ASN A 106 10.95 7.43 -16.36
CA ASN A 106 9.57 7.47 -16.83
C ASN A 106 8.56 7.56 -15.65
N PHE A 107 8.89 6.95 -14.51
CA PHE A 107 8.11 7.10 -13.26
C PHE A 107 8.00 8.57 -12.84
N GLU A 108 9.09 9.34 -12.91
CA GLU A 108 9.06 10.76 -12.57
C GLU A 108 8.29 11.58 -13.62
N ARG A 109 8.47 11.30 -14.92
CA ARG A 109 7.73 11.96 -16.00
C ARG A 109 6.21 11.76 -15.88
N MET A 110 5.78 10.58 -15.46
CA MET A 110 4.38 10.26 -15.22
C MET A 110 3.86 10.74 -13.87
N GLY A 111 4.72 11.25 -12.97
CA GLY A 111 4.32 11.68 -11.63
C GLY A 111 4.05 10.52 -10.67
N ILE A 112 4.63 9.36 -10.90
CA ILE A 112 4.54 8.19 -10.02
C ILE A 112 5.46 8.37 -8.82
N GLY A 113 6.68 8.89 -9.03
CA GLY A 113 7.67 9.18 -8.01
C GLY A 113 8.37 10.51 -8.24
N ASN A 114 9.09 10.98 -7.23
CA ASN A 114 10.01 12.11 -7.31
C ASN A 114 11.31 11.74 -6.61
N VAL A 115 12.43 11.86 -7.31
CA VAL A 115 13.78 11.73 -6.72
C VAL A 115 14.24 13.13 -6.30
N VAL A 116 14.54 13.30 -5.01
CA VAL A 116 14.87 14.59 -4.41
C VAL A 116 15.99 14.45 -3.38
N ASP A 117 16.86 15.42 -3.31
CA ASP A 117 17.94 15.47 -2.32
C ASP A 117 17.96 16.82 -1.60
N GLY A 118 18.05 16.77 -0.29
CA GLY A 118 18.07 17.93 0.59
C GLY A 118 16.68 18.48 0.90
N VAL A 119 16.62 19.21 2.02
CA VAL A 119 15.38 19.77 2.58
C VAL A 119 14.60 20.62 1.57
N PRO A 120 15.21 21.51 0.75
CA PRO A 120 14.44 22.33 -0.18
C PRO A 120 13.65 21.54 -1.22
N GLU A 121 14.24 20.50 -1.79
CA GLU A 121 13.59 19.66 -2.79
C GLU A 121 12.53 18.75 -2.15
N ALA A 122 12.84 18.15 -1.00
CA ALA A 122 11.89 17.35 -0.22
C ALA A 122 10.63 18.16 0.14
N LEU A 123 10.79 19.40 0.60
CA LEU A 123 9.67 20.32 0.87
C LEU A 123 8.88 20.68 -0.40
N LYS A 124 9.57 20.88 -1.53
CA LYS A 124 8.92 21.19 -2.80
C LYS A 124 8.03 20.02 -3.25
N ALA A 125 8.56 18.78 -3.22
CA ALA A 125 7.83 17.57 -3.59
C ALA A 125 6.62 17.34 -2.67
N THR A 126 6.80 17.45 -1.34
CA THR A 126 5.73 17.35 -0.36
C THR A 126 4.61 18.34 -0.62
N ARG A 127 4.95 19.63 -0.79
CA ARG A 127 3.96 20.69 -1.04
C ARG A 127 3.26 20.55 -2.39
N LEU A 128 3.94 19.98 -3.40
CA LEU A 128 3.32 19.70 -4.70
C LEU A 128 2.24 18.62 -4.57
N ASN A 129 2.53 17.51 -3.85
CA ASN A 129 1.54 16.47 -3.57
C ASN A 129 0.34 17.02 -2.78
N LEU A 130 0.58 17.79 -1.71
CA LEU A 130 -0.47 18.44 -0.92
C LEU A 130 -1.32 19.39 -1.76
N ARG A 131 -0.69 20.21 -2.62
CA ARG A 131 -1.39 21.12 -3.55
C ARG A 131 -2.31 20.36 -4.50
N ASN A 132 -1.91 19.16 -4.94
CA ASN A 132 -2.69 18.33 -5.85
C ASN A 132 -3.83 17.58 -5.16
N GLY A 133 -3.86 17.55 -3.82
CA GLY A 133 -4.92 16.94 -3.03
C GLY A 133 -4.50 15.63 -2.35
N ALA A 134 -3.21 15.44 -2.06
CA ALA A 134 -2.75 14.29 -1.29
C ALA A 134 -3.45 14.22 0.08
N THR A 135 -3.90 13.03 0.42
CA THR A 135 -4.54 12.74 1.70
C THR A 135 -3.54 12.33 2.78
N GLN A 136 -2.40 11.82 2.38
CA GLN A 136 -1.18 11.53 3.13
C GLN A 136 0.03 11.72 2.21
N ILE A 137 1.23 11.75 2.79
CA ILE A 137 2.49 11.78 2.04
C ILE A 137 3.15 10.41 2.12
N LYS A 138 3.68 9.90 1.01
CA LYS A 138 4.49 8.66 0.96
C LYS A 138 5.96 9.01 0.72
N ILE A 139 6.83 8.47 1.58
CA ILE A 139 8.28 8.56 1.42
C ILE A 139 8.93 7.18 1.40
N MET A 140 10.13 7.10 0.85
CA MET A 140 11.00 5.92 0.93
C MET A 140 12.03 6.15 2.05
N GLY A 141 11.81 5.54 3.22
CA GLY A 141 12.65 5.71 4.41
C GLY A 141 13.73 4.64 4.56
N GLY A 142 13.69 3.61 3.74
CA GLY A 142 14.65 2.51 3.72
C GLY A 142 14.80 1.91 2.34
N GLY A 143 15.78 1.03 2.16
CA GLY A 143 15.98 0.26 0.95
C GLY A 143 14.90 -0.78 0.72
N GLY A 144 14.84 -1.38 -0.46
CA GLY A 144 13.78 -2.30 -0.86
C GLY A 144 14.24 -3.54 -1.63
N GLY A 145 13.28 -4.41 -1.89
CA GLY A 145 13.52 -5.66 -2.62
C GLY A 145 13.35 -5.57 -4.13
N SER A 146 12.53 -4.64 -4.63
CA SER A 146 12.20 -4.50 -6.05
C SER A 146 13.10 -3.53 -6.82
N SER A 147 13.81 -2.65 -6.14
CA SER A 147 14.75 -1.69 -6.68
C SER A 147 16.17 -2.28 -6.86
N ARG A 148 16.98 -1.64 -7.72
CA ARG A 148 18.27 -2.22 -8.13
C ARG A 148 19.48 -1.69 -7.37
N PHE A 149 19.41 -0.45 -6.85
CA PHE A 149 20.59 0.27 -6.39
C PHE A 149 20.50 0.70 -4.92
N ASP A 150 19.57 0.18 -4.18
CA ASP A 150 19.32 0.44 -2.77
C ASP A 150 19.22 -0.88 -1.98
N PRO A 151 20.30 -1.35 -1.34
CA PRO A 151 20.23 -2.54 -0.50
C PRO A 151 19.16 -2.41 0.57
N ILE A 152 18.44 -3.51 0.85
CA ILE A 152 17.25 -3.55 1.73
C ILE A 152 17.56 -3.10 3.18
N ASP A 153 18.80 -3.20 3.61
CA ASP A 153 19.28 -2.81 4.94
C ASP A 153 19.67 -1.32 5.06
N THR A 154 19.55 -0.57 3.96
CA THR A 154 19.88 0.87 3.96
C THR A 154 18.80 1.69 4.65
N THR A 155 19.23 2.76 5.31
CA THR A 155 18.36 3.81 5.86
C THR A 155 18.43 5.01 4.94
N GLN A 156 17.29 5.45 4.42
CA GLN A 156 17.20 6.50 3.41
C GLN A 156 16.66 7.80 4.00
N PHE A 157 16.99 8.89 3.37
CA PHE A 157 16.87 10.25 3.85
C PHE A 157 17.61 10.52 5.17
N THR A 158 18.09 11.71 5.36
CA THR A 158 18.57 12.22 6.63
C THR A 158 17.41 12.56 7.54
N GLU A 159 17.68 12.70 8.83
CA GLU A 159 16.68 13.13 9.82
C GLU A 159 16.08 14.50 9.46
N ASP A 160 16.91 15.46 9.05
CA ASP A 160 16.45 16.81 8.67
C ASP A 160 15.47 16.79 7.50
N GLU A 161 15.70 15.94 6.51
CA GLU A 161 14.80 15.79 5.35
C GLU A 161 13.45 15.17 5.77
N ILE A 162 13.48 14.09 6.55
CA ILE A 162 12.26 13.43 7.04
C ILE A 162 11.46 14.40 7.93
N CYS A 163 12.13 15.06 8.90
CA CYS A 163 11.46 15.99 9.80
C CYS A 163 10.88 17.22 9.05
N ALA A 164 11.52 17.66 7.97
CA ALA A 164 10.96 18.72 7.12
C ALA A 164 9.69 18.27 6.37
N ILE A 165 9.69 17.03 5.85
CA ILE A 165 8.52 16.44 5.17
C ILE A 165 7.36 16.27 6.17
N THR A 166 7.61 15.71 7.34
CA THR A 166 6.59 15.49 8.37
C THR A 166 6.04 16.80 8.92
N GLY A 167 6.90 17.80 9.13
CA GLY A 167 6.48 19.14 9.51
C GLY A 167 5.54 19.77 8.48
N ALA A 168 5.89 19.69 7.20
CA ALA A 168 5.04 20.23 6.13
C ALA A 168 3.70 19.48 6.02
N ALA A 169 3.67 18.16 6.23
CA ALA A 169 2.42 17.39 6.26
C ALA A 169 1.56 17.76 7.48
N ALA A 170 2.17 17.93 8.65
CA ALA A 170 1.50 18.32 9.88
C ALA A 170 0.87 19.73 9.77
N ASP A 171 1.55 20.69 9.12
CA ASP A 171 1.00 22.04 8.82
C ASP A 171 -0.29 21.96 7.99
N TRP A 172 -0.45 20.92 7.21
CA TRP A 172 -1.68 20.64 6.44
C TRP A 172 -2.68 19.77 7.19
N GLY A 173 -2.33 19.29 8.39
CA GLY A 173 -3.16 18.44 9.22
C GLY A 173 -3.28 17.00 8.71
N THR A 174 -2.25 16.50 8.05
CA THR A 174 -2.15 15.10 7.60
C THR A 174 -0.85 14.45 8.09
N TYR A 175 -0.59 13.23 7.67
CA TYR A 175 0.51 12.39 8.16
C TYR A 175 1.42 11.93 7.02
N VAL A 176 2.56 11.35 7.43
CA VAL A 176 3.53 10.72 6.53
C VAL A 176 3.51 9.21 6.73
N ALA A 177 3.56 8.49 5.64
CA ALA A 177 3.72 7.05 5.52
C ALA A 177 5.10 6.74 4.91
N ALA A 178 5.81 5.74 5.41
CA ALA A 178 7.17 5.44 4.97
C ALA A 178 7.38 3.97 4.64
N HIS A 179 7.89 3.69 3.44
CA HIS A 179 8.50 2.41 3.10
C HIS A 179 9.75 2.19 3.96
N THR A 180 9.87 1.05 4.62
CA THR A 180 10.98 0.74 5.51
C THR A 180 11.01 -0.74 5.88
N PHE A 181 12.17 -1.26 6.26
CA PHE A 181 12.32 -2.66 6.69
C PHE A 181 13.00 -2.83 8.04
N THR A 182 13.92 -1.93 8.43
CA THR A 182 14.86 -2.17 9.53
C THR A 182 14.59 -1.30 10.74
N ASP A 183 15.01 -1.76 11.92
CA ASP A 183 14.94 -0.99 13.18
C ASP A 183 15.51 0.42 13.06
N ARG A 184 16.70 0.53 12.43
CA ARG A 184 17.36 1.83 12.27
C ARG A 184 16.53 2.82 11.47
N ALA A 185 15.94 2.35 10.38
CA ALA A 185 15.09 3.19 9.52
C ALA A 185 13.81 3.58 10.26
N VAL A 186 13.10 2.60 10.84
CA VAL A 186 11.86 2.85 11.60
C VAL A 186 12.10 3.82 12.77
N ASN A 187 13.17 3.64 13.53
CA ASN A 187 13.45 4.52 14.67
C ASN A 187 13.71 5.97 14.24
N ARG A 188 14.47 6.21 13.15
CA ARG A 188 14.65 7.54 12.58
C ARG A 188 13.33 8.17 12.12
N LEU A 189 12.45 7.37 11.50
CA LEU A 189 11.13 7.80 11.05
C LEU A 189 10.24 8.19 12.24
N LEU A 190 10.26 7.41 13.33
CA LEU A 190 9.57 7.73 14.58
C LEU A 190 10.06 9.02 15.18
N ASP A 191 11.39 9.24 15.26
CA ASP A 191 11.99 10.48 15.78
C ASP A 191 11.46 11.74 15.09
N CYS A 192 11.09 11.64 13.81
CA CYS A 192 10.47 12.72 13.03
C CYS A 192 8.94 12.69 12.98
N GLY A 193 8.27 11.76 13.69
CA GLY A 193 6.81 11.74 13.81
C GLY A 193 6.07 11.10 12.64
N VAL A 194 6.70 10.23 11.84
CA VAL A 194 6.03 9.37 10.85
C VAL A 194 5.02 8.48 11.56
N LYS A 195 3.87 8.21 10.93
CA LYS A 195 2.74 7.52 11.57
C LYS A 195 2.43 6.14 11.01
N THR A 196 2.76 5.85 9.77
CA THR A 196 2.56 4.51 9.20
C THR A 196 3.85 3.97 8.62
N PHE A 197 4.14 2.73 8.96
CA PHE A 197 5.36 2.01 8.58
C PHE A 197 4.95 0.87 7.65
N GLU A 198 5.30 1.07 6.39
CA GLU A 198 4.96 0.13 5.32
C GLU A 198 6.01 -1.00 5.31
N HIS A 199 5.57 -2.23 5.13
CA HIS A 199 6.40 -3.46 5.20
C HIS A 199 6.95 -3.74 6.61
N GLY A 200 8.09 -3.17 6.98
CA GLY A 200 8.68 -3.26 8.31
C GLY A 200 9.04 -4.66 8.78
N LEU A 201 9.27 -5.61 7.86
CA LEU A 201 9.34 -7.04 8.16
C LEU A 201 10.53 -7.45 9.05
N PHE A 202 11.57 -6.60 9.17
CA PHE A 202 12.83 -6.95 9.87
C PHE A 202 13.06 -6.10 11.12
N ILE A 203 11.98 -5.78 11.85
CA ILE A 203 12.07 -5.00 13.10
C ILE A 203 11.99 -5.88 14.33
N SER A 204 12.67 -5.43 15.39
CA SER A 204 12.67 -6.05 16.70
C SER A 204 11.39 -5.80 17.50
N GLU A 205 11.16 -6.59 18.56
CA GLU A 205 10.04 -6.35 19.49
C GLU A 205 10.15 -4.97 20.17
N GLU A 206 11.36 -4.46 20.43
CA GLU A 206 11.57 -3.12 21.00
C GLU A 206 11.04 -2.03 20.07
N THR A 207 11.33 -2.13 18.78
CA THR A 207 10.81 -1.20 17.77
C THR A 207 9.28 -1.34 17.61
N MET A 208 8.74 -2.56 17.67
CA MET A 208 7.28 -2.78 17.69
C MET A 208 6.61 -2.07 18.87
N GLN A 209 7.16 -2.22 20.07
CA GLN A 209 6.66 -1.56 21.29
C GLN A 209 6.72 -0.04 21.16
N ARG A 210 7.77 0.49 20.56
CA ARG A 210 7.89 1.92 20.31
C ARG A 210 6.81 2.42 19.34
N ILE A 211 6.58 1.71 18.22
CA ILE A 211 5.50 2.03 17.28
C ILE A 211 4.14 2.07 17.99
N ALA A 212 3.85 1.06 18.82
CA ALA A 212 2.61 0.99 19.57
C ALA A 212 2.46 2.15 20.57
N ALA A 213 3.52 2.47 21.31
CA ALA A 213 3.54 3.55 22.31
C ALA A 213 3.33 4.93 21.68
N GLU A 214 3.83 5.16 20.46
CA GLU A 214 3.68 6.42 19.72
C GLU A 214 2.39 6.48 18.87
N GLY A 215 1.54 5.44 18.95
CA GLY A 215 0.28 5.36 18.24
C GLY A 215 0.44 5.19 16.73
N GLY A 216 1.55 4.59 16.30
CA GLY A 216 1.82 4.27 14.91
C GLY A 216 1.05 3.03 14.43
N TYR A 217 1.06 2.84 13.11
CA TYR A 217 0.46 1.68 12.45
C TYR A 217 1.50 0.93 11.64
N MET A 218 1.45 -0.39 11.68
CA MET A 218 2.17 -1.25 10.75
C MET A 218 1.25 -1.64 9.60
N VAL A 219 1.80 -1.54 8.40
CA VAL A 219 1.09 -1.86 7.15
C VAL A 219 1.92 -2.88 6.34
N PRO A 220 2.12 -4.09 6.89
CA PRO A 220 2.98 -5.10 6.27
C PRO A 220 2.25 -5.84 5.16
N GLN A 221 3.01 -6.35 4.21
CA GLN A 221 2.57 -7.38 3.28
C GLN A 221 3.15 -8.71 3.74
N MET A 222 2.30 -9.55 4.30
CA MET A 222 2.73 -10.83 4.87
C MET A 222 3.18 -11.83 3.81
N TRP A 223 2.73 -11.67 2.54
CA TRP A 223 3.24 -12.46 1.43
C TRP A 223 4.76 -12.33 1.24
N GLY A 224 5.36 -11.20 1.65
CA GLY A 224 6.81 -10.97 1.56
C GLY A 224 7.67 -11.89 2.43
N ILE A 225 7.07 -12.57 3.40
CA ILE A 225 7.70 -13.62 4.24
C ILE A 225 7.05 -14.99 4.03
N SER A 226 6.22 -15.13 2.99
CA SER A 226 5.63 -16.42 2.65
C SER A 226 6.66 -17.32 1.97
N PRO A 227 6.68 -18.62 2.30
CA PRO A 227 7.51 -19.60 1.58
C PRO A 227 7.10 -19.72 0.11
N ASP A 228 5.86 -19.38 -0.26
CA ASP A 228 5.40 -19.42 -1.65
C ASP A 228 6.07 -18.34 -2.52
N LEU A 229 6.66 -17.30 -1.92
CA LEU A 229 7.45 -16.32 -2.66
C LEU A 229 8.63 -16.97 -3.40
N ALA A 230 9.18 -18.06 -2.85
CA ALA A 230 10.23 -18.86 -3.52
C ALA A 230 9.75 -19.53 -4.83
N ARG A 231 8.43 -19.70 -5.01
CA ARG A 231 7.80 -20.26 -6.21
C ARG A 231 7.54 -19.22 -7.31
N ASN A 232 7.85 -17.94 -7.06
CA ASN A 232 7.68 -16.89 -8.06
C ASN A 232 8.51 -17.22 -9.31
N PRO A 233 7.89 -17.34 -10.51
CA PRO A 233 8.59 -17.67 -11.74
C PRO A 233 9.69 -16.69 -12.12
N LEU A 234 9.62 -15.46 -11.59
CA LEU A 234 10.62 -14.40 -11.80
C LEU A 234 11.70 -14.39 -10.71
N MET A 235 11.62 -15.30 -9.70
CA MET A 235 12.60 -15.36 -8.62
C MET A 235 13.91 -15.99 -9.13
N PRO A 236 15.05 -15.30 -9.01
CA PRO A 236 16.34 -15.89 -9.32
C PRO A 236 16.65 -17.10 -8.43
N GLU A 237 17.11 -18.20 -8.99
CA GLU A 237 17.38 -19.44 -8.25
C GLU A 237 18.33 -19.25 -7.05
N ASP A 238 19.30 -18.34 -7.17
CA ASP A 238 20.25 -18.01 -6.10
C ASP A 238 19.62 -17.24 -4.92
N LYS A 239 18.41 -16.67 -5.09
CA LYS A 239 17.66 -15.98 -4.05
C LYS A 239 16.69 -16.90 -3.27
N ILE A 240 16.32 -18.04 -3.83
CA ILE A 240 15.35 -18.97 -3.20
C ILE A 240 15.76 -19.34 -1.76
N PRO A 241 17.02 -19.75 -1.47
CA PRO A 241 17.40 -20.10 -0.11
C PRO A 241 17.26 -18.95 0.89
N LEU A 242 17.53 -17.71 0.45
CA LEU A 242 17.37 -16.52 1.29
C LEU A 242 15.88 -16.26 1.61
N VAL A 243 14.99 -16.40 0.63
CA VAL A 243 13.55 -16.22 0.83
C VAL A 243 13.01 -17.25 1.81
N GLU A 244 13.42 -18.52 1.69
CA GLU A 244 13.03 -19.58 2.61
C GLU A 244 13.55 -19.32 4.04
N GLU A 245 14.81 -18.90 4.18
CA GLU A 245 15.41 -18.53 5.47
C GLU A 245 14.64 -17.38 6.14
N LEU A 246 14.35 -16.31 5.40
CA LEU A 246 13.58 -15.16 5.90
C LEU A 246 12.16 -15.58 6.29
N GLY A 247 11.49 -16.41 5.50
CA GLY A 247 10.17 -16.95 5.82
C GLY A 247 10.16 -17.71 7.15
N GLN A 248 11.18 -18.53 7.41
CA GLN A 248 11.33 -19.27 8.68
C GLN A 248 11.65 -18.32 9.83
N GLN A 249 12.58 -17.38 9.65
CA GLN A 249 13.01 -16.45 10.70
C GLN A 249 11.87 -15.53 11.17
N TYR A 250 11.01 -15.11 10.25
CA TYR A 250 9.93 -14.16 10.53
C TYR A 250 8.53 -14.77 10.56
N ALA A 251 8.41 -16.10 10.66
CA ALA A 251 7.13 -16.81 10.71
C ALA A 251 6.19 -16.31 11.82
N ASP A 252 6.73 -15.81 12.93
CA ASP A 252 5.98 -15.27 14.06
C ASP A 252 5.75 -13.75 14.00
N PHE A 253 6.16 -13.08 12.92
CA PHE A 253 6.15 -11.62 12.84
C PHE A 253 4.75 -11.03 13.08
N GLY A 254 3.71 -11.56 12.43
CA GLY A 254 2.33 -11.10 12.62
C GLY A 254 1.85 -11.26 14.07
N ARG A 255 2.10 -12.41 14.68
CA ARG A 255 1.76 -12.67 16.09
C ARG A 255 2.52 -11.72 17.03
N ASN A 256 3.78 -11.45 16.74
CA ASN A 256 4.61 -10.54 17.55
C ASN A 256 4.11 -9.09 17.45
N LEU A 257 3.65 -8.62 16.30
CA LEU A 257 3.01 -7.30 16.17
C LEU A 257 1.82 -7.17 17.12
N LEU A 258 0.89 -8.14 17.10
CA LEU A 258 -0.29 -8.12 17.98
C LEU A 258 0.08 -8.23 19.46
N LYS A 259 1.02 -9.12 19.82
CA LYS A 259 1.54 -9.30 21.19
C LYS A 259 2.10 -7.99 21.75
N ASN A 260 2.77 -7.20 20.93
CA ASN A 260 3.36 -5.91 21.31
C ASN A 260 2.38 -4.73 21.17
N GLY A 261 1.09 -4.98 20.91
CA GLY A 261 0.05 -3.97 20.87
C GLY A 261 0.06 -3.06 19.63
N VAL A 262 0.75 -3.46 18.58
CA VAL A 262 0.82 -2.69 17.33
C VAL A 262 -0.50 -2.79 16.57
N LYS A 263 -1.02 -1.67 16.12
CA LYS A 263 -2.14 -1.63 15.20
C LYS A 263 -1.68 -2.03 13.80
N VAL A 264 -2.28 -3.08 13.25
CA VAL A 264 -1.92 -3.61 11.94
C VAL A 264 -3.04 -3.38 10.94
N VAL A 265 -2.69 -2.99 9.72
CA VAL A 265 -3.62 -2.74 8.62
C VAL A 265 -3.31 -3.70 7.46
N PHE A 266 -4.36 -4.15 6.79
CA PHE A 266 -4.24 -4.95 5.57
C PHE A 266 -3.64 -4.10 4.44
N ALA A 267 -2.78 -4.72 3.63
CA ALA A 267 -2.15 -4.11 2.47
C ALA A 267 -1.80 -5.16 1.42
N SER A 268 -2.17 -4.93 0.17
CA SER A 268 -1.82 -5.83 -0.93
C SER A 268 -0.45 -5.53 -1.52
N ASP A 269 -0.18 -4.29 -1.86
CA ASP A 269 1.10 -3.76 -2.36
C ASP A 269 1.86 -4.67 -3.34
N TYR A 270 1.17 -5.34 -4.19
CA TYR A 270 1.78 -6.10 -5.27
C TYR A 270 1.72 -5.26 -6.55
N VAL A 271 2.90 -4.92 -7.07
CA VAL A 271 3.04 -4.22 -8.36
C VAL A 271 3.31 -5.25 -9.44
N GLY A 272 2.50 -5.25 -10.48
CA GLY A 272 2.55 -6.19 -11.57
C GLY A 272 1.30 -6.11 -12.42
N LYS A 273 1.15 -7.04 -13.37
CA LYS A 273 -0.05 -7.16 -14.19
C LYS A 273 -1.29 -7.34 -13.33
N PHE A 274 -2.45 -6.96 -13.84
CA PHE A 274 -3.72 -7.02 -13.12
C PHE A 274 -3.98 -8.37 -12.44
N ALA A 275 -3.83 -9.47 -13.19
CA ALA A 275 -4.08 -10.79 -12.68
C ALA A 275 -3.13 -11.15 -11.54
N ASP A 276 -1.86 -10.76 -11.64
CA ASP A 276 -0.86 -11.03 -10.60
C ASP A 276 -1.15 -10.25 -9.32
N ALA A 277 -1.52 -8.96 -9.46
CA ALA A 277 -1.88 -8.12 -8.32
C ALA A 277 -3.14 -8.61 -7.60
N GLU A 278 -4.13 -9.12 -8.34
CA GLU A 278 -5.34 -9.69 -7.76
C GLU A 278 -5.08 -11.02 -7.05
N ARG A 279 -4.31 -11.91 -7.65
CA ARG A 279 -3.88 -13.16 -7.02
C ARG A 279 -3.11 -12.88 -5.73
N ALA A 280 -2.15 -11.95 -5.76
CA ALA A 280 -1.39 -11.55 -4.60
C ALA A 280 -2.28 -10.97 -3.49
N ARG A 281 -3.28 -10.15 -3.82
CA ARG A 281 -4.23 -9.60 -2.85
C ARG A 281 -5.07 -10.70 -2.19
N ARG A 282 -5.60 -11.64 -2.96
CA ARG A 282 -6.38 -12.77 -2.43
C ARG A 282 -5.51 -13.72 -1.61
N TYR A 283 -4.29 -13.98 -2.07
CA TYR A 283 -3.32 -14.74 -1.30
C TYR A 283 -2.95 -14.04 0.02
N GLU A 284 -2.73 -12.73 -0.01
CA GLU A 284 -2.45 -11.95 1.21
C GLU A 284 -3.57 -12.07 2.25
N ILE A 285 -4.86 -12.05 1.84
CA ILE A 285 -5.99 -12.28 2.74
C ILE A 285 -5.88 -13.66 3.39
N GLY A 286 -5.66 -14.71 2.60
CA GLY A 286 -5.55 -16.09 3.09
C GLY A 286 -4.32 -16.29 3.96
N TRP A 287 -3.15 -15.83 3.53
CA TRP A 287 -1.90 -15.99 4.25
C TRP A 287 -1.87 -15.27 5.61
N ARG A 288 -2.56 -14.14 5.72
CA ARG A 288 -2.71 -13.44 7.01
C ARG A 288 -3.38 -14.29 8.07
N THR A 289 -4.32 -15.15 7.75
CA THR A 289 -4.97 -16.00 8.74
C THR A 289 -3.99 -16.94 9.42
N GLN A 290 -2.97 -17.39 8.70
CA GLN A 290 -1.90 -18.24 9.24
C GLN A 290 -0.88 -17.44 10.05
N THR A 291 -0.54 -16.23 9.60
CA THR A 291 0.48 -15.39 10.27
C THR A 291 -0.05 -14.67 11.50
N PHE A 292 -1.34 -14.34 11.56
CA PHE A 292 -2.00 -13.72 12.72
C PHE A 292 -2.80 -14.71 13.57
N ASP A 293 -2.97 -15.95 13.10
CA ASP A 293 -3.69 -17.03 13.79
C ASP A 293 -5.15 -16.67 14.17
N SER A 294 -5.80 -15.80 13.37
CA SER A 294 -7.13 -15.29 13.68
C SER A 294 -7.80 -14.61 12.48
N ASN A 295 -8.90 -15.18 11.99
CA ASN A 295 -9.75 -14.52 10.99
C ASN A 295 -10.31 -13.19 11.51
N PHE A 296 -10.67 -13.11 12.80
CA PHE A 296 -11.19 -11.89 13.40
C PHE A 296 -10.18 -10.74 13.33
N GLU A 297 -8.89 -10.98 13.63
CA GLU A 297 -7.86 -9.96 13.52
C GLU A 297 -7.64 -9.55 12.05
N VAL A 298 -7.67 -10.49 11.11
CA VAL A 298 -7.58 -10.17 9.66
C VAL A 298 -8.74 -9.30 9.21
N LEU A 299 -9.97 -9.61 9.62
CA LEU A 299 -11.15 -8.81 9.31
C LEU A 299 -11.07 -7.39 9.90
N LYS A 300 -10.52 -7.22 11.11
CA LYS A 300 -10.26 -5.90 11.68
C LYS A 300 -9.24 -5.11 10.86
N GLN A 301 -8.18 -5.77 10.40
CA GLN A 301 -7.15 -5.16 9.57
C GLN A 301 -7.72 -4.68 8.22
N LEU A 302 -8.65 -5.44 7.66
CA LEU A 302 -9.39 -5.14 6.42
C LEU A 302 -10.48 -4.07 6.59
N THR A 303 -10.85 -3.72 7.82
CA THR A 303 -12.03 -2.87 8.07
C THR A 303 -11.75 -1.79 9.11
N SER A 304 -12.08 -2.00 10.38
CA SER A 304 -12.10 -0.96 11.40
C SER A 304 -10.72 -0.36 11.68
N THR A 305 -9.66 -1.16 11.74
CA THR A 305 -8.30 -0.64 11.99
C THR A 305 -7.79 0.18 10.79
N ALA A 306 -8.08 -0.26 9.56
CA ALA A 306 -7.77 0.51 8.37
C ALA A 306 -8.56 1.82 8.32
N GLY A 307 -9.87 1.80 8.68
CA GLY A 307 -10.70 2.99 8.81
C GLY A 307 -10.16 4.01 9.81
N GLU A 308 -9.66 3.55 10.97
CA GLU A 308 -8.98 4.42 11.95
C GLU A 308 -7.70 5.05 11.37
N MET A 309 -6.88 4.26 10.69
CA MET A 309 -5.62 4.74 10.09
C MET A 309 -5.86 5.83 9.06
N ILE A 310 -6.75 5.62 8.10
CA ILE A 310 -7.00 6.59 7.03
C ILE A 310 -7.66 7.87 7.55
N ALA A 311 -8.38 7.81 8.67
CA ALA A 311 -8.96 8.99 9.33
C ALA A 311 -7.89 9.97 9.82
N MET A 312 -6.62 9.54 9.99
CA MET A 312 -5.49 10.42 10.31
C MET A 312 -5.21 11.48 9.23
N SER A 313 -5.77 11.32 8.02
CA SER A 313 -5.74 12.38 6.99
C SER A 313 -6.42 13.67 7.44
N GLY A 314 -7.17 13.66 8.54
CA GLY A 314 -7.74 14.83 9.20
C GLY A 314 -8.48 15.75 8.23
N PRO A 315 -8.12 17.06 8.15
CA PRO A 315 -8.73 17.98 7.19
C PRO A 315 -8.50 17.64 5.72
N ARG A 316 -7.55 16.77 5.40
CA ARG A 316 -7.28 16.29 4.02
C ARG A 316 -8.09 15.06 3.64
N ASN A 317 -8.81 14.47 4.60
CA ASN A 317 -9.77 13.40 4.32
C ASN A 317 -10.93 13.94 3.46
N PRO A 318 -11.13 13.43 2.22
CA PRO A 318 -12.22 13.89 1.37
C PRO A 318 -13.59 13.31 1.79
N TYR A 319 -13.61 12.34 2.71
CA TYR A 319 -14.79 11.59 3.15
C TYR A 319 -15.06 11.79 4.63
N GLN A 320 -15.46 13.01 5.02
CA GLN A 320 -15.64 13.42 6.42
C GLN A 320 -17.06 13.22 6.96
N ALA A 321 -18.01 12.77 6.13
CA ALA A 321 -19.41 12.67 6.53
C ALA A 321 -19.71 11.49 7.48
N GLY A 322 -18.82 10.51 7.56
CA GLY A 322 -18.98 9.32 8.41
C GLY A 322 -17.70 8.53 8.56
N LYS A 323 -17.72 7.51 9.42
CA LYS A 323 -16.63 6.56 9.56
C LYS A 323 -16.64 5.57 8.41
N LEU A 324 -15.47 5.00 8.13
CA LEU A 324 -15.26 3.90 7.18
C LEU A 324 -14.85 2.62 7.92
N GLY A 325 -15.09 1.47 7.32
CA GLY A 325 -14.73 0.17 7.87
C GLY A 325 -15.55 -0.30 9.06
N VAL A 326 -16.71 0.32 9.34
CA VAL A 326 -17.63 -0.04 10.44
C VAL A 326 -19.07 0.02 9.98
N ILE A 327 -19.93 -0.77 10.64
CA ILE A 327 -21.40 -0.71 10.51
C ILE A 327 -21.96 -0.09 11.79
N GLU A 328 -22.24 1.20 11.74
CA GLU A 328 -22.88 1.93 12.84
C GLU A 328 -23.70 3.10 12.31
N ALA A 329 -24.62 3.61 13.11
CA ALA A 329 -25.41 4.78 12.71
C ALA A 329 -24.50 6.01 12.49
N GLY A 330 -24.60 6.63 11.32
CA GLY A 330 -23.76 7.77 10.91
C GLY A 330 -22.46 7.40 10.20
N ALA A 331 -22.13 6.12 10.06
CA ALA A 331 -21.06 5.65 9.17
C ALA A 331 -21.50 5.71 7.70
N TYR A 332 -20.52 5.67 6.78
CA TYR A 332 -20.84 5.47 5.38
C TYR A 332 -21.50 4.09 5.16
N ALA A 333 -22.49 4.05 4.28
CA ALA A 333 -23.15 2.81 3.89
C ALA A 333 -22.31 2.05 2.85
N ASP A 334 -21.16 1.59 3.29
CA ASP A 334 -20.23 0.73 2.54
C ASP A 334 -20.36 -0.68 3.11
N LEU A 335 -21.07 -1.54 2.39
CA LEU A 335 -21.48 -2.85 2.88
C LEU A 335 -21.21 -3.91 1.81
N ILE A 336 -20.80 -5.09 2.26
CA ILE A 336 -20.84 -6.31 1.45
C ILE A 336 -21.69 -7.38 2.14
N LEU A 337 -22.45 -8.14 1.36
CA LEU A 337 -23.07 -9.38 1.82
C LEU A 337 -22.30 -10.53 1.20
N VAL A 338 -21.99 -11.51 2.03
CA VAL A 338 -21.24 -12.69 1.66
C VAL A 338 -22.02 -13.94 2.02
N ASP A 339 -22.04 -14.92 1.13
CA ASP A 339 -22.58 -16.25 1.41
C ASP A 339 -21.56 -17.04 2.23
N GLY A 340 -21.76 -17.04 3.54
CA GLY A 340 -20.91 -17.70 4.53
C GLY A 340 -20.48 -16.81 5.69
N ASN A 341 -19.67 -17.38 6.57
CA ASN A 341 -19.18 -16.69 7.77
C ASN A 341 -17.65 -16.46 7.68
N PRO A 342 -17.16 -15.26 7.36
CA PRO A 342 -15.74 -15.00 7.21
C PRO A 342 -14.94 -15.14 8.53
N LEU A 343 -15.60 -15.19 9.68
CA LEU A 343 -14.96 -15.52 10.96
C LEU A 343 -14.54 -17.00 11.03
N GLU A 344 -15.23 -17.87 10.32
CA GLU A 344 -14.97 -19.30 10.26
C GLU A 344 -14.19 -19.69 9.01
N ASP A 345 -14.53 -19.09 7.87
CA ASP A 345 -13.93 -19.36 6.57
C ASP A 345 -13.59 -18.06 5.82
N ILE A 346 -12.31 -17.75 5.74
CA ILE A 346 -11.85 -16.52 5.08
C ILE A 346 -11.97 -16.57 3.54
N THR A 347 -12.18 -17.76 2.97
CA THR A 347 -12.32 -17.91 1.52
C THR A 347 -13.58 -17.23 0.98
N VAL A 348 -14.62 -17.08 1.83
CA VAL A 348 -15.87 -16.38 1.45
C VAL A 348 -15.68 -14.88 1.14
N ILE A 349 -14.52 -14.32 1.44
CA ILE A 349 -14.13 -12.97 1.03
C ILE A 349 -12.92 -12.98 0.10
N GLY A 350 -12.66 -14.11 -0.55
CA GLY A 350 -11.61 -14.29 -1.55
C GLY A 350 -10.24 -14.67 -1.00
N GLY A 351 -10.11 -14.96 0.30
CA GLY A 351 -8.85 -15.48 0.85
C GLY A 351 -8.50 -16.83 0.24
N THR A 352 -7.25 -17.03 -0.18
CA THR A 352 -6.78 -18.28 -0.81
C THR A 352 -5.38 -18.64 -0.35
N ASP A 353 -5.03 -19.92 -0.47
CA ASP A 353 -3.67 -20.45 -0.32
C ASP A 353 -2.96 -20.62 -1.67
N GLN A 354 -3.63 -20.31 -2.79
CA GLN A 354 -3.07 -20.36 -4.13
C GLN A 354 -2.54 -18.98 -4.53
N TRP A 355 -1.33 -18.95 -5.08
CA TRP A 355 -0.71 -17.72 -5.56
C TRP A 355 -0.27 -17.86 -7.03
N PHE A 356 0.96 -18.31 -7.28
CA PHE A 356 1.50 -18.40 -8.66
C PHE A 356 0.86 -19.52 -9.48
N ASP A 357 0.14 -20.44 -8.87
CA ASP A 357 -0.64 -21.52 -9.48
C ASP A 357 -2.14 -21.20 -9.60
N ALA A 358 -2.58 -20.02 -9.15
CA ALA A 358 -3.95 -19.55 -9.36
C ALA A 358 -4.20 -19.21 -10.84
N PRO A 359 -5.46 -19.27 -11.31
CA PRO A 359 -5.82 -18.87 -12.68
C PRO A 359 -5.37 -17.45 -13.01
N GLU A 360 -4.92 -17.22 -14.24
CA GLU A 360 -4.50 -15.89 -14.71
C GLU A 360 -5.67 -14.95 -15.02
N GLU A 361 -6.85 -15.50 -15.33
CA GLU A 361 -8.03 -14.69 -15.61
C GLU A 361 -8.68 -14.22 -14.30
N TRP A 362 -9.04 -12.94 -14.24
CA TRP A 362 -9.80 -12.42 -13.11
C TRP A 362 -11.23 -12.96 -13.15
N GLU A 363 -11.67 -13.52 -12.04
CA GLU A 363 -13.03 -13.95 -11.81
C GLU A 363 -13.57 -13.26 -10.54
N PRO A 364 -14.85 -12.83 -10.52
CA PRO A 364 -15.49 -12.35 -9.30
C PRO A 364 -15.37 -13.38 -8.17
N ILE A 365 -15.48 -12.91 -6.93
CA ILE A 365 -15.59 -13.80 -5.77
C ILE A 365 -17.04 -14.21 -5.66
N ASP A 366 -17.38 -15.43 -6.07
CA ASP A 366 -18.76 -15.93 -6.20
C ASP A 366 -19.60 -15.84 -4.91
N THR A 367 -18.94 -15.78 -3.76
CA THR A 367 -19.57 -15.66 -2.45
C THR A 367 -19.84 -14.21 -2.02
N ILE A 368 -19.46 -13.20 -2.82
CA ILE A 368 -19.81 -11.80 -2.58
C ILE A 368 -21.05 -11.44 -3.40
N ASP A 369 -22.23 -11.66 -2.84
CA ASP A 369 -23.51 -11.49 -3.52
C ASP A 369 -23.92 -10.02 -3.69
N PHE A 370 -23.39 -9.13 -2.85
CA PHE A 370 -23.83 -7.74 -2.83
C PHE A 370 -22.72 -6.80 -2.40
N VAL A 371 -22.55 -5.72 -3.17
CA VAL A 371 -21.61 -4.63 -2.84
C VAL A 371 -22.33 -3.29 -2.93
N MET A 372 -22.30 -2.55 -1.83
CA MET A 372 -22.85 -1.19 -1.71
C MET A 372 -21.74 -0.23 -1.28
N LEU A 373 -21.63 0.89 -1.96
CA LEU A 373 -20.74 2.00 -1.58
C LEU A 373 -21.57 3.28 -1.46
N ASN A 374 -21.52 3.92 -0.30
CA ASN A 374 -22.24 5.15 -0.01
C ASN A 374 -23.75 5.05 -0.32
N GLY A 375 -24.35 3.87 -0.09
CA GLY A 375 -25.75 3.60 -0.37
C GLY A 375 -26.08 3.30 -1.86
N ALA A 376 -25.12 3.39 -2.77
CA ALA A 376 -25.29 2.96 -4.14
C ALA A 376 -24.86 1.50 -4.32
N VAL A 377 -25.70 0.70 -4.96
CA VAL A 377 -25.46 -0.73 -5.20
C VAL A 377 -24.68 -0.91 -6.49
N TYR A 378 -23.59 -1.65 -6.42
CA TYR A 378 -22.68 -1.94 -7.54
C TYR A 378 -22.71 -3.41 -7.97
N VAL A 379 -22.89 -4.32 -7.01
CA VAL A 379 -23.13 -5.75 -7.25
C VAL A 379 -24.40 -6.13 -6.55
N ASN A 380 -25.27 -6.88 -7.21
CA ASN A 380 -26.48 -7.44 -6.63
C ASN A 380 -26.82 -8.75 -7.35
N GLU A 381 -26.38 -9.83 -6.76
CA GLU A 381 -26.61 -11.22 -7.22
C GLU A 381 -27.51 -11.98 -6.24
N LEU A 382 -28.22 -11.23 -5.38
CA LEU A 382 -29.22 -11.80 -4.47
C LEU A 382 -30.43 -12.29 -5.27
N ASP A 383 -30.83 -13.55 -5.10
CA ASP A 383 -32.04 -14.17 -5.65
C ASP A 383 -33.34 -13.57 -5.05
#